data_274f7849c5ca465f322d64161322f5b5
#
_entry.id   274f7849c5ca465f322d64161322f5b5
#
_cell.length_a   1.000
_cell.length_b   1.000
_cell.length_c   1.000
_cell.angle_alpha   90.00
_cell.angle_beta   90.00
_cell.angle_gamma   90.00
#
_symmetry.space_group_name_H-M   'P 1'
#
loop_
_entity.id
_entity.type
_entity.pdbx_description
1 polymer ?
#
loop_
_entity_poly.entity_id
_entity_poly.type
_entity_poly.pdbx_seq_one_letter_code
_entity_poly.pdbx_strand_id
1 'polypeptide(L)'
;SKLIENCSLSINLEARLVPDKIYSFNYTNTYQRIHKEVIVEYLHGSYGQDQNIVLGISDLNDDSLKKLKAYGFTKYHQKLFKDTDYLFLDEYKNNILENEDDILALKDELKGENRSNYRDDLNRRIRAKQNEGKLNLEITIWGHSLDISDKDYILDLFGLNDDIDRNVRVTVYYFNKTAKFSLLNNLLAILGKDKVEQWMKNKWLCFKPNPEIKFLAQESPDVDQAS
;
A
#
# COMPACT_ATOMS: atom_id res chain seq x y z
N SER A 1 15.34 -9.25 -26.45
CA SER A 1 13.99 -8.65 -26.32
C SER A 1 12.90 -9.42 -27.09
N LYS A 2 13.23 -10.17 -28.14
CA LYS A 2 12.24 -10.97 -28.92
C LYS A 2 11.67 -12.19 -28.19
N LEU A 3 12.30 -12.68 -27.13
CA LEU A 3 11.84 -13.86 -26.37
C LEU A 3 10.65 -13.58 -25.42
N ILE A 4 10.37 -12.33 -25.13
CA ILE A 4 9.29 -11.93 -24.21
C ILE A 4 7.98 -11.63 -24.97
N GLU A 5 8.06 -11.30 -26.26
CA GLU A 5 6.90 -10.92 -27.08
C GLU A 5 5.97 -12.09 -27.45
N ASN A 6 6.43 -13.33 -27.33
CA ASN A 6 5.68 -14.52 -27.74
C ASN A 6 5.24 -15.44 -26.59
N CYS A 7 5.40 -15.05 -25.33
CA CYS A 7 4.85 -15.79 -24.21
C CYS A 7 3.51 -15.17 -23.76
N SER A 8 2.41 -15.83 -24.06
CA SER A 8 1.15 -15.53 -23.40
C SER A 8 1.22 -16.03 -21.95
N LEU A 9 1.34 -15.12 -21.01
CA LEU A 9 1.24 -15.42 -19.58
C LEU A 9 -0.23 -15.62 -19.23
N SER A 10 -0.66 -16.83 -18.94
CA SER A 10 -1.90 -17.04 -18.23
C SER A 10 -1.60 -17.14 -16.75
N ILE A 11 -1.88 -16.08 -16.02
CA ILE A 11 -1.90 -16.12 -14.57
C ILE A 11 -3.28 -16.64 -14.17
N ASN A 12 -3.33 -17.84 -13.61
CA ASN A 12 -4.56 -18.36 -13.04
C ASN A 12 -4.78 -17.70 -11.66
N LEU A 13 -5.18 -16.44 -11.72
CA LEU A 13 -5.71 -15.75 -10.54
C LEU A 13 -7.18 -16.18 -10.43
N GLU A 14 -7.57 -16.79 -9.32
CA GLU A 14 -8.96 -17.14 -9.00
C GLU A 14 -9.92 -15.93 -8.97
N ALA A 15 -9.41 -14.72 -9.05
CA ALA A 15 -10.09 -13.51 -9.47
C ALA A 15 -9.10 -12.66 -10.25
N ARG A 16 -9.47 -12.15 -11.42
CA ARG A 16 -8.76 -11.04 -12.06
C ARG A 16 -8.91 -9.82 -11.17
N LEU A 17 -8.01 -9.70 -10.20
CA LEU A 17 -7.85 -8.44 -9.46
C LEU A 17 -7.23 -7.43 -10.42
N VAL A 18 -8.08 -6.71 -11.13
CA VAL A 18 -7.64 -5.50 -11.81
C VAL A 18 -7.63 -4.44 -10.71
N PRO A 19 -6.47 -3.96 -10.28
CA PRO A 19 -6.41 -2.93 -9.25
C PRO A 19 -6.90 -1.60 -9.82
N ASP A 20 -7.62 -0.83 -9.04
CA ASP A 20 -8.01 0.53 -9.39
C ASP A 20 -6.79 1.44 -9.44
N LYS A 21 -5.81 1.21 -8.56
CA LYS A 21 -4.59 1.99 -8.43
C LYS A 21 -3.42 1.13 -7.98
N ILE A 22 -2.22 1.45 -8.47
CA ILE A 22 -0.97 0.80 -8.08
C ILE A 22 -0.01 1.85 -7.52
N TYR A 23 0.56 1.56 -6.37
CA TYR A 23 1.72 2.26 -5.82
C TYR A 23 2.97 1.42 -6.06
N SER A 24 3.90 1.95 -6.85
CA SER A 24 5.11 1.22 -7.26
C SER A 24 6.35 1.76 -6.56
N PHE A 25 7.09 0.89 -5.91
CA PHE A 25 8.43 1.15 -5.39
C PHE A 25 9.52 0.89 -6.44
N ASN A 26 9.14 0.37 -7.60
CA ASN A 26 10.05 0.17 -8.73
C ASN A 26 10.10 1.42 -9.61
N TYR A 27 11.25 1.67 -10.23
CA TYR A 27 11.47 2.82 -11.11
C TYR A 27 11.01 2.60 -12.55
N THR A 28 10.64 1.37 -12.90
CA THR A 28 10.31 0.97 -14.27
C THR A 28 8.80 0.87 -14.48
N ASN A 29 8.33 1.32 -15.64
CA ASN A 29 6.92 1.29 -16.02
C ASN A 29 6.45 -0.07 -16.58
N THR A 30 6.98 -1.17 -16.07
CA THR A 30 6.73 -2.53 -16.60
C THR A 30 5.25 -2.87 -16.62
N TYR A 31 4.51 -2.52 -15.55
CA TYR A 31 3.08 -2.81 -15.48
C TYR A 31 2.27 -1.97 -16.48
N GLN A 32 2.54 -0.68 -16.60
CA GLN A 32 1.83 0.22 -17.54
C GLN A 32 2.04 -0.12 -19.00
N ARG A 33 3.15 -0.80 -19.35
CA ARG A 33 3.38 -1.28 -20.72
C ARG A 33 2.37 -2.34 -21.13
N ILE A 34 1.86 -3.11 -20.18
CA ILE A 34 0.91 -4.20 -20.40
C ILE A 34 -0.53 -3.74 -20.13
N HIS A 35 -0.73 -2.93 -19.09
CA HIS A 35 -2.04 -2.46 -18.62
C HIS A 35 -2.10 -0.94 -18.61
N LYS A 36 -2.49 -0.34 -19.75
CA LYS A 36 -2.45 1.12 -19.95
C LYS A 36 -3.51 1.90 -19.17
N GLU A 37 -4.56 1.23 -18.71
CA GLU A 37 -5.73 1.86 -18.10
C GLU A 37 -5.59 2.02 -16.57
N VAL A 38 -4.62 1.36 -15.95
CA VAL A 38 -4.44 1.41 -14.49
C VAL A 38 -3.54 2.58 -14.10
N ILE A 39 -3.98 3.35 -13.12
CA ILE A 39 -3.19 4.45 -12.56
C ILE A 39 -2.04 3.85 -11.75
N VAL A 40 -0.80 4.22 -12.10
CA VAL A 40 0.41 3.81 -11.35
C VAL A 40 1.12 5.03 -10.83
N GLU A 41 1.27 5.11 -9.52
CA GLU A 41 2.07 6.12 -8.83
C GLU A 41 3.42 5.52 -8.40
N TYR A 42 4.50 6.23 -8.75
CA TYR A 42 5.86 5.77 -8.49
C TYR A 42 6.42 6.48 -7.24
N LEU A 43 6.35 5.80 -6.09
CA LEU A 43 6.71 6.39 -4.78
C LEU A 43 8.19 6.77 -4.64
N HIS A 44 9.06 6.19 -5.46
CA HIS A 44 10.48 6.54 -5.54
C HIS A 44 10.85 7.20 -6.87
N GLY A 45 9.87 7.78 -7.55
CA GLY A 45 10.04 8.31 -8.89
C GLY A 45 10.14 7.22 -9.95
N SER A 46 10.18 7.65 -11.21
CA SER A 46 10.22 6.74 -12.36
C SER A 46 11.36 7.09 -13.31
N TYR A 47 11.80 6.07 -14.06
CA TYR A 47 12.68 6.28 -15.19
C TYR A 47 11.90 6.90 -16.34
N GLY A 48 12.36 8.03 -16.87
CA GLY A 48 11.71 8.74 -17.97
C GLY A 48 12.31 10.12 -18.21
N GLN A 49 11.54 11.01 -18.83
CA GLN A 49 12.03 12.36 -19.18
C GLN A 49 12.36 13.20 -17.94
N ASP A 50 11.62 13.06 -16.85
CA ASP A 50 11.78 13.86 -15.64
C ASP A 50 12.85 13.29 -14.69
N GLN A 51 13.28 12.05 -14.88
CA GLN A 51 14.32 11.34 -14.09
C GLN A 51 14.31 11.70 -12.59
N ASN A 52 13.13 11.67 -11.97
CA ASN A 52 12.94 12.06 -10.59
C ASN A 52 13.19 10.90 -9.59
N ILE A 53 14.01 9.92 -9.96
CA ILE A 53 14.33 8.75 -9.13
C ILE A 53 14.95 9.18 -7.80
N VAL A 54 14.39 8.64 -6.71
CA VAL A 54 14.84 8.83 -5.35
C VAL A 54 15.65 7.62 -4.90
N LEU A 55 16.91 7.82 -4.60
CA LEU A 55 17.83 6.79 -4.11
C LEU A 55 18.43 7.22 -2.79
N GLY A 56 18.61 6.30 -1.85
CA GLY A 56 19.30 6.64 -0.60
C GLY A 56 18.81 5.84 0.60
N ILE A 57 19.26 6.30 1.76
CA ILE A 57 18.89 5.74 3.06
C ILE A 57 17.66 6.45 3.62
N SER A 58 16.97 5.80 4.56
CA SER A 58 15.79 6.40 5.20
C SER A 58 16.16 7.60 6.07
N ASP A 59 17.22 7.50 6.87
CA ASP A 59 17.62 8.55 7.81
C ASP A 59 19.13 8.56 8.06
N LEU A 60 19.66 9.70 8.53
CA LEU A 60 21.04 9.83 8.99
C LEU A 60 21.14 9.42 10.46
N ASN A 61 21.65 8.22 10.70
CA ASN A 61 21.85 7.72 12.06
C ASN A 61 23.15 8.24 12.71
N ASP A 62 24.14 8.66 11.89
CA ASP A 62 25.45 9.13 12.36
C ASP A 62 25.43 10.64 12.60
N ASP A 63 25.82 11.06 13.79
CA ASP A 63 25.89 12.47 14.18
C ASP A 63 26.94 13.26 13.39
N SER A 64 27.98 12.62 12.91
CA SER A 64 28.99 13.27 12.06
C SER A 64 28.38 13.64 10.71
N LEU A 65 27.58 12.77 10.12
CA LEU A 65 26.87 13.03 8.86
C LEU A 65 25.81 14.14 9.03
N LYS A 66 25.12 14.18 10.18
CA LYS A 66 24.19 15.27 10.50
C LYS A 66 24.91 16.61 10.60
N LYS A 67 26.06 16.67 11.28
CA LYS A 67 26.90 17.87 11.37
C LYS A 67 27.40 18.34 10.01
N LEU A 68 27.72 17.42 9.12
CA LEU A 68 28.10 17.70 7.72
C LEU A 68 26.90 18.05 6.83
N LYS A 69 25.68 18.04 7.36
CA LYS A 69 24.42 18.28 6.62
C LYS A 69 24.27 17.36 5.41
N ALA A 70 24.67 16.09 5.53
CA ALA A 70 24.65 15.11 4.45
C ALA A 70 23.22 14.61 4.09
N TYR A 71 22.20 15.42 4.33
CA TYR A 71 20.79 15.06 4.11
C TYR A 71 20.45 14.71 2.65
N GLY A 72 21.21 15.22 1.67
CA GLY A 72 21.02 14.87 0.26
C GLY A 72 21.12 13.38 -0.07
N PHE A 73 21.69 12.58 0.84
CA PHE A 73 21.73 11.12 0.73
C PHE A 73 20.50 10.43 1.32
N THR A 74 19.56 11.16 1.89
CA THR A 74 18.32 10.57 2.44
C THR A 74 17.19 10.60 1.42
N LYS A 75 16.36 9.56 1.45
CA LYS A 75 15.19 9.46 0.56
C LYS A 75 14.25 10.66 0.72
N TYR A 76 13.96 11.08 1.96
CA TYR A 76 13.02 12.17 2.21
C TYR A 76 13.51 13.51 1.64
N HIS A 77 14.80 13.83 1.78
CA HIS A 77 15.37 15.06 1.20
C HIS A 77 15.22 15.04 -0.33
N GLN A 78 15.54 13.91 -0.96
CA GLN A 78 15.45 13.79 -2.41
C GLN A 78 14.01 13.88 -2.90
N LYS A 79 13.03 13.31 -2.16
CA LYS A 79 11.61 13.43 -2.49
C LYS A 79 11.16 14.89 -2.50
N LEU A 80 11.47 15.63 -1.44
CA LEU A 80 11.13 17.06 -1.34
C LEU A 80 11.82 17.88 -2.42
N PHE A 81 13.09 17.61 -2.72
CA PHE A 81 13.87 18.36 -3.71
C PHE A 81 13.42 18.07 -5.16
N LYS A 82 12.94 16.86 -5.43
CA LYS A 82 12.54 16.41 -6.78
C LYS A 82 11.03 16.41 -7.00
N ASP A 83 10.27 16.93 -6.04
CA ASP A 83 8.78 16.90 -6.06
C ASP A 83 8.21 15.51 -6.37
N THR A 84 8.90 14.45 -5.90
CA THR A 84 8.36 13.09 -6.00
C THR A 84 7.31 12.88 -4.94
N ASP A 85 6.39 11.96 -5.23
CA ASP A 85 5.22 11.71 -4.42
C ASP A 85 5.56 11.43 -2.95
N TYR A 86 5.22 12.40 -2.09
CA TYR A 86 5.24 12.28 -0.63
C TYR A 86 3.81 12.33 -0.04
N LEU A 87 2.79 12.36 -0.91
CA LEU A 87 1.37 12.42 -0.54
C LEU A 87 0.72 11.03 -0.49
N PHE A 88 1.53 10.00 -0.22
CA PHE A 88 1.07 8.62 -0.14
C PHE A 88 -0.11 8.47 0.83
N LEU A 89 -1.24 8.00 0.31
CA LEU A 89 -2.49 7.79 1.04
C LEU A 89 -3.10 9.04 1.70
N ASP A 90 -2.62 10.25 1.38
CA ASP A 90 -3.09 11.48 2.03
C ASP A 90 -4.57 11.75 1.78
N GLU A 91 -5.10 11.37 0.64
CA GLU A 91 -6.54 11.45 0.37
C GLU A 91 -7.35 10.67 1.42
N TYR A 92 -6.94 9.44 1.72
CA TYR A 92 -7.59 8.61 2.75
C TYR A 92 -7.37 9.15 4.16
N LYS A 93 -6.17 9.67 4.45
CA LYS A 93 -5.84 10.26 5.75
C LYS A 93 -6.67 11.52 6.00
N ASN A 94 -6.84 12.40 5.01
CA ASN A 94 -7.66 13.59 5.11
C ASN A 94 -9.14 13.24 5.32
N ASN A 95 -9.66 12.28 4.59
CA ASN A 95 -11.04 11.78 4.78
C ASN A 95 -11.27 11.23 6.20
N ILE A 96 -10.27 10.55 6.76
CA ILE A 96 -10.33 10.07 8.15
C ILE A 96 -10.42 11.25 9.11
N LEU A 97 -9.53 12.24 8.99
CA LEU A 97 -9.48 13.40 9.87
C LEU A 97 -10.79 14.20 9.83
N GLU A 98 -11.30 14.50 8.64
CA GLU A 98 -12.57 15.21 8.47
C GLU A 98 -13.73 14.45 9.13
N ASN A 99 -13.79 13.13 8.94
CA ASN A 99 -14.82 12.29 9.54
C ASN A 99 -14.71 12.23 11.07
N GLU A 100 -13.50 12.17 11.61
CA GLU A 100 -13.25 12.17 13.05
C GLU A 100 -13.64 13.51 13.69
N ASP A 101 -13.34 14.64 13.05
CA ASP A 101 -13.74 15.97 13.49
C ASP A 101 -15.27 16.11 13.52
N ASP A 102 -15.97 15.65 12.49
CA ASP A 102 -17.43 15.61 12.44
C ASP A 102 -18.02 14.78 13.60
N ILE A 103 -17.45 13.60 13.84
CA ILE A 103 -17.89 12.71 14.93
C ILE A 103 -17.62 13.36 16.29
N LEU A 104 -16.48 14.03 16.45
CA LEU A 104 -16.14 14.73 17.70
C LEU A 104 -17.15 15.86 17.98
N ALA A 105 -17.45 16.68 16.97
CA ALA A 105 -18.44 17.75 17.08
C ALA A 105 -19.82 17.21 17.51
N LEU A 106 -20.29 16.12 16.90
CA LEU A 106 -21.56 15.47 17.28
C LEU A 106 -21.55 14.91 18.70
N LYS A 107 -20.42 14.35 19.14
CA LYS A 107 -20.25 13.85 20.52
C LYS A 107 -20.26 14.97 21.56
N ASP A 108 -19.67 16.13 21.23
CA ASP A 108 -19.67 17.29 22.13
C ASP A 108 -21.08 17.89 22.23
N GLU A 109 -21.84 17.96 21.13
CA GLU A 109 -23.25 18.34 21.16
C GLU A 109 -24.06 17.36 22.02
N LEU A 110 -23.82 16.06 21.92
CA LEU A 110 -24.49 15.03 22.70
C LEU A 110 -24.23 15.18 24.20
N LYS A 111 -23.06 15.62 24.64
CA LYS A 111 -22.73 15.83 26.06
C LYS A 111 -23.58 16.93 26.71
N GLY A 112 -23.91 17.98 25.93
CA GLY A 112 -24.71 19.11 26.39
C GLY A 112 -26.21 18.92 26.28
N GLU A 113 -26.69 17.84 25.64
CA GLU A 113 -28.10 17.66 25.31
C GLU A 113 -28.83 16.81 26.36
N ASN A 114 -29.98 17.30 26.85
CA ASN A 114 -30.80 16.63 27.85
C ASN A 114 -32.11 16.03 27.29
N ARG A 115 -32.53 16.43 26.09
CA ARG A 115 -33.75 15.94 25.46
C ARG A 115 -33.55 14.56 24.86
N SER A 116 -34.32 13.57 25.31
CA SER A 116 -34.15 12.15 24.91
C SER A 116 -34.22 11.95 23.40
N ASN A 117 -35.27 12.47 22.76
CA ASN A 117 -35.44 12.31 21.31
C ASN A 117 -34.32 12.90 20.48
N TYR A 118 -33.75 14.02 20.93
CA TYR A 118 -32.63 14.65 20.23
C TYR A 118 -31.30 13.90 20.46
N ARG A 119 -31.11 13.33 21.65
CA ARG A 119 -29.99 12.42 21.93
C ARG A 119 -30.02 11.19 21.04
N ASP A 120 -31.21 10.61 20.80
CA ASP A 120 -31.37 9.46 19.92
C ASP A 120 -31.05 9.82 18.47
N ASP A 121 -31.41 11.03 18.03
CA ASP A 121 -31.06 11.52 16.71
C ASP A 121 -29.54 11.72 16.57
N LEU A 122 -28.89 12.37 17.53
CA LEU A 122 -27.44 12.54 17.54
C LEU A 122 -26.71 11.20 17.52
N ASN A 123 -27.14 10.22 18.28
CA ASN A 123 -26.58 8.87 18.26
C ASN A 123 -26.74 8.20 16.89
N ARG A 124 -27.87 8.40 16.19
CA ARG A 124 -28.03 7.90 14.81
C ARG A 124 -27.07 8.56 13.85
N ARG A 125 -26.90 9.89 13.96
CA ARG A 125 -25.96 10.66 13.12
C ARG A 125 -24.51 10.24 13.36
N ILE A 126 -24.11 10.03 14.61
CA ILE A 126 -22.77 9.51 14.96
C ILE A 126 -22.53 8.15 14.30
N ARG A 127 -23.50 7.21 14.41
CA ARG A 127 -23.39 5.90 13.77
C ARG A 127 -23.32 5.98 12.24
N ALA A 128 -24.08 6.88 11.64
CA ALA A 128 -24.02 7.13 10.19
C ALA A 128 -22.63 7.62 9.78
N LYS A 129 -22.08 8.60 10.49
CA LYS A 129 -20.73 9.12 10.25
C LYS A 129 -19.64 8.06 10.46
N GLN A 130 -19.76 7.20 11.47
CA GLN A 130 -18.86 6.07 11.67
C GLN A 130 -18.88 5.07 10.51
N ASN A 131 -20.05 4.88 9.86
CA ASN A 131 -20.14 4.04 8.68
C ASN A 131 -19.61 4.73 7.42
N GLU A 132 -19.82 6.02 7.26
CA GLU A 132 -19.25 6.82 6.18
C GLU A 132 -17.72 6.85 6.23
N GLY A 133 -17.12 6.84 7.42
CA GLY A 133 -15.68 6.80 7.63
C GLY A 133 -15.01 5.45 7.29
N LYS A 134 -15.76 4.46 6.77
CA LYS A 134 -15.17 3.20 6.29
C LYS A 134 -14.56 3.40 4.92
N LEU A 135 -13.28 3.10 4.80
CA LEU A 135 -12.52 3.24 3.56
C LEU A 135 -12.80 2.11 2.55
N ASN A 136 -13.16 0.91 3.04
CA ASN A 136 -13.45 -0.28 2.23
C ASN A 136 -12.30 -0.63 1.26
N LEU A 137 -11.07 -0.64 1.75
CA LEU A 137 -9.86 -0.86 0.95
C LEU A 137 -9.37 -2.31 1.06
N GLU A 138 -9.16 -2.93 -0.08
CA GLU A 138 -8.42 -4.19 -0.22
C GLU A 138 -7.04 -3.90 -0.80
N ILE A 139 -6.00 -4.04 -0.01
CA ILE A 139 -4.64 -3.68 -0.37
C ILE A 139 -3.81 -4.95 -0.53
N THR A 140 -3.16 -5.08 -1.68
CA THR A 140 -2.26 -6.18 -1.97
C THR A 140 -0.82 -5.68 -2.03
N ILE A 141 0.05 -6.25 -1.21
CA ILE A 141 1.49 -6.00 -1.24
C ILE A 141 2.15 -7.19 -1.95
N TRP A 142 2.82 -6.90 -3.07
CA TRP A 142 3.47 -7.90 -3.90
C TRP A 142 4.88 -7.50 -4.27
N GLY A 143 5.85 -8.39 -4.01
CA GLY A 143 7.24 -8.19 -4.40
C GLY A 143 7.99 -7.11 -3.64
N HIS A 144 7.40 -6.55 -2.57
CA HIS A 144 8.03 -5.55 -1.72
C HIS A 144 8.62 -6.21 -0.47
N SER A 145 9.82 -5.77 -0.06
CA SER A 145 10.54 -6.34 1.09
C SER A 145 10.00 -5.90 2.44
N LEU A 146 9.20 -4.83 2.49
CA LEU A 146 8.77 -4.15 3.72
C LEU A 146 9.96 -3.72 4.59
N ASP A 147 11.05 -3.29 3.94
CA ASP A 147 12.28 -2.90 4.61
C ASP A 147 12.13 -1.58 5.37
N ILE A 148 12.98 -1.39 6.39
CA ILE A 148 13.01 -0.19 7.23
C ILE A 148 13.25 1.09 6.41
N SER A 149 13.86 0.98 5.24
CA SER A 149 14.09 2.11 4.35
C SER A 149 12.81 2.74 3.80
N ASP A 150 11.69 2.02 3.87
CA ASP A 150 10.37 2.45 3.43
C ASP A 150 9.37 2.55 4.60
N LYS A 151 9.92 2.71 5.82
CA LYS A 151 9.18 2.75 7.08
C LYS A 151 7.98 3.70 7.05
N ASP A 152 8.15 4.90 6.49
CA ASP A 152 7.12 5.93 6.52
C ASP A 152 5.86 5.48 5.76
N TYR A 153 6.03 4.87 4.58
CA TYR A 153 4.91 4.31 3.82
C TYR A 153 4.22 3.16 4.55
N ILE A 154 5.00 2.34 5.26
CA ILE A 154 4.46 1.22 6.03
C ILE A 154 3.66 1.75 7.22
N LEU A 155 4.15 2.77 7.92
CA LEU A 155 3.43 3.41 9.02
C LEU A 155 2.12 4.04 8.55
N ASP A 156 2.14 4.78 7.44
CA ASP A 156 0.96 5.39 6.84
C ASP A 156 -0.10 4.35 6.47
N LEU A 157 0.33 3.27 5.81
CA LEU A 157 -0.56 2.19 5.42
C LEU A 157 -1.25 1.53 6.61
N PHE A 158 -0.46 1.15 7.62
CA PHE A 158 -0.97 0.48 8.81
C PHE A 158 -1.61 1.46 9.81
N GLY A 159 -1.52 2.76 9.60
CA GLY A 159 -2.25 3.80 10.31
C GLY A 159 -3.72 3.91 9.88
N LEU A 160 -4.10 3.41 8.72
CA LEU A 160 -5.48 3.51 8.23
C LEU A 160 -6.51 2.78 9.11
N ASN A 161 -6.12 1.70 9.80
CA ASN A 161 -6.93 0.97 10.79
C ASN A 161 -6.23 1.04 12.16
N ASP A 162 -6.09 2.18 12.78
CA ASP A 162 -5.42 2.26 14.08
C ASP A 162 -6.29 1.70 15.20
N ASP A 163 -7.20 2.52 15.72
CA ASP A 163 -8.08 2.13 16.83
C ASP A 163 -9.46 1.67 16.36
N ILE A 164 -9.80 1.96 15.12
CA ILE A 164 -11.12 1.70 14.53
C ILE A 164 -10.96 0.88 13.24
N ASP A 165 -11.77 -0.15 13.08
CA ASP A 165 -11.85 -0.90 11.82
C ASP A 165 -12.55 -0.07 10.74
N ARG A 166 -11.77 0.57 9.88
CA ARG A 166 -12.24 1.31 8.70
C ARG A 166 -12.39 0.42 7.46
N ASN A 167 -12.44 -0.89 7.70
CA ASN A 167 -12.55 -1.91 6.65
C ASN A 167 -11.37 -1.89 5.66
N VAL A 168 -10.15 -1.68 6.17
CA VAL A 168 -8.92 -1.85 5.40
C VAL A 168 -8.39 -3.26 5.61
N ARG A 169 -8.11 -3.96 4.52
CA ARG A 169 -7.60 -5.34 4.53
C ARG A 169 -6.33 -5.42 3.71
N VAL A 170 -5.26 -5.94 4.32
CA VAL A 170 -3.94 -6.03 3.70
C VAL A 170 -3.57 -7.49 3.49
N THR A 171 -3.28 -7.86 2.24
CA THR A 171 -2.72 -9.16 1.87
C THR A 171 -1.28 -8.98 1.42
N VAL A 172 -0.34 -9.65 2.11
CA VAL A 172 1.08 -9.67 1.74
C VAL A 172 1.39 -10.99 1.06
N TYR A 173 1.77 -10.92 -0.21
CA TYR A 173 2.20 -12.08 -0.96
C TYR A 173 3.68 -12.37 -0.73
N TYR A 174 4.02 -13.66 -0.56
CA TYR A 174 5.39 -14.11 -0.35
C TYR A 174 5.78 -15.24 -1.31
N PHE A 175 7.05 -15.27 -1.70
CA PHE A 175 7.58 -16.25 -2.63
C PHE A 175 7.78 -17.62 -1.97
N ASN A 176 8.35 -17.65 -0.76
CA ASN A 176 8.64 -18.89 0.01
C ASN A 176 8.60 -18.61 1.52
N LYS A 177 8.80 -19.66 2.33
CA LYS A 177 8.76 -19.54 3.80
C LYS A 177 9.83 -18.58 4.35
N THR A 178 11.02 -18.55 3.77
CA THR A 178 12.10 -17.64 4.18
C THR A 178 11.72 -16.19 3.91
N ALA A 179 11.14 -15.91 2.73
CA ALA A 179 10.63 -14.58 2.41
C ALA A 179 9.51 -14.14 3.37
N LYS A 180 8.56 -15.04 3.69
CA LYS A 180 7.53 -14.78 4.69
C LYS A 180 8.12 -14.41 6.05
N PHE A 181 9.14 -15.15 6.49
CA PHE A 181 9.83 -14.90 7.75
C PHE A 181 10.48 -13.52 7.77
N SER A 182 11.18 -13.12 6.70
CA SER A 182 11.80 -11.81 6.56
C SER A 182 10.77 -10.68 6.56
N LEU A 183 9.68 -10.84 5.80
CA LEU A 183 8.59 -9.85 5.74
C LEU A 183 7.95 -9.63 7.12
N LEU A 184 7.70 -10.71 7.86
CA LEU A 184 7.15 -10.62 9.21
C LEU A 184 8.11 -9.91 10.18
N ASN A 185 9.42 -10.24 10.11
CA ASN A 185 10.42 -9.57 10.94
C ASN A 185 10.50 -8.09 10.66
N ASN A 186 10.45 -7.68 9.39
CA ASN A 186 10.48 -6.27 9.00
C ASN A 186 9.25 -5.53 9.52
N LEU A 187 8.05 -6.12 9.41
CA LEU A 187 6.84 -5.53 9.99
C LEU A 187 6.92 -5.41 11.52
N LEU A 188 7.42 -6.45 12.21
CA LEU A 188 7.62 -6.40 13.66
C LEU A 188 8.62 -5.31 14.08
N ALA A 189 9.68 -5.11 13.30
CA ALA A 189 10.66 -4.07 13.56
C ALA A 189 10.12 -2.65 13.37
N ILE A 190 9.20 -2.46 12.41
CA ILE A 190 8.63 -1.14 12.07
C ILE A 190 7.41 -0.81 12.93
N LEU A 191 6.46 -1.74 13.04
CA LEU A 191 5.15 -1.51 13.68
C LEU A 191 5.11 -1.93 15.15
N GLY A 192 6.06 -2.76 15.57
CA GLY A 192 6.04 -3.40 16.88
C GLY A 192 5.11 -4.62 16.94
N LYS A 193 5.35 -5.45 17.98
CA LYS A 193 4.63 -6.70 18.18
C LYS A 193 3.12 -6.50 18.30
N ASP A 194 2.70 -5.57 19.15
CA ASP A 194 1.30 -5.43 19.54
C ASP A 194 0.43 -5.04 18.35
N LYS A 195 0.89 -4.12 17.50
CA LYS A 195 0.18 -3.69 16.30
C LYS A 195 0.09 -4.81 15.26
N VAL A 196 1.18 -5.51 14.98
CA VAL A 196 1.18 -6.64 14.04
C VAL A 196 0.25 -7.75 14.53
N GLU A 197 0.29 -8.09 15.83
CA GLU A 197 -0.57 -9.10 16.42
C GLU A 197 -2.05 -8.69 16.36
N GLN A 198 -2.38 -7.45 16.68
CA GLN A 198 -3.73 -6.91 16.55
C GLN A 198 -4.27 -7.03 15.11
N TRP A 199 -3.48 -6.62 14.13
CA TRP A 199 -3.86 -6.68 12.72
C TRP A 199 -4.11 -8.11 12.25
N MET A 200 -3.27 -9.05 12.67
CA MET A 200 -3.44 -10.47 12.34
C MET A 200 -4.65 -11.10 13.05
N LYS A 201 -4.86 -10.82 14.34
CA LYS A 201 -6.02 -11.31 15.11
C LYS A 201 -7.34 -10.83 14.53
N ASN A 202 -7.39 -9.57 14.11
CA ASN A 202 -8.59 -8.99 13.49
C ASN A 202 -8.74 -9.39 12.01
N LYS A 203 -7.85 -10.18 11.45
CA LYS A 203 -7.82 -10.55 10.03
C LYS A 203 -7.72 -9.35 9.08
N TRP A 204 -7.15 -8.25 9.55
CA TRP A 204 -6.84 -7.08 8.73
C TRP A 204 -5.57 -7.27 7.93
N LEU A 205 -4.64 -8.11 8.43
CA LEU A 205 -3.42 -8.52 7.77
C LEU A 205 -3.40 -10.03 7.55
N CYS A 206 -3.13 -10.47 6.33
CA CYS A 206 -2.86 -11.86 6.04
C CYS A 206 -1.65 -12.03 5.12
N PHE A 207 -0.98 -13.19 5.23
CA PHE A 207 0.12 -13.59 4.35
C PHE A 207 -0.33 -14.74 3.46
N LYS A 208 -0.16 -14.59 2.14
CA LYS A 208 -0.49 -15.64 1.16
C LYS A 208 0.73 -16.00 0.31
N PRO A 209 0.90 -17.26 -0.08
CA PRO A 209 1.92 -17.61 -1.07
C PRO A 209 1.61 -16.94 -2.41
N ASN A 210 2.63 -16.61 -3.19
CA ASN A 210 2.44 -16.15 -4.55
C ASN A 210 1.62 -17.17 -5.34
N PRO A 211 0.67 -16.73 -6.18
CA PRO A 211 -0.01 -17.64 -7.09
C PRO A 211 0.98 -18.29 -8.04
N GLU A 212 0.70 -19.53 -8.44
CA GLU A 212 1.51 -20.21 -9.45
C GLU A 212 1.38 -19.51 -10.79
N ILE A 213 2.51 -19.15 -11.37
CA ILE A 213 2.57 -18.65 -12.75
C ILE A 213 2.78 -19.85 -13.66
N LYS A 214 1.76 -20.22 -14.44
CA LYS A 214 1.87 -21.27 -15.46
C LYS A 214 2.12 -20.63 -16.81
N PHE A 215 3.21 -21.02 -17.44
CA PHE A 215 3.46 -20.69 -18.84
C PHE A 215 2.69 -21.71 -19.70
N LEU A 216 1.75 -21.25 -20.52
CA LEU A 216 1.16 -22.10 -21.54
C LEU A 216 2.22 -22.30 -22.63
N ALA A 217 2.68 -23.54 -22.80
CA ALA A 217 3.44 -23.89 -23.99
C ALA A 217 2.53 -23.64 -25.21
N GLN A 218 2.97 -22.80 -26.13
CA GLN A 218 2.31 -22.74 -27.44
C GLN A 218 2.48 -24.10 -28.09
N GLU A 219 1.37 -24.77 -28.37
CA GLU A 219 1.38 -25.89 -29.30
C GLU A 219 1.95 -25.38 -30.63
N SER A 220 3.11 -25.88 -31.01
CA SER A 220 3.66 -25.64 -32.33
C SER A 220 2.62 -26.15 -33.34
N PRO A 221 2.21 -25.38 -34.35
CA PRO A 221 1.34 -25.88 -35.39
C PRO A 221 2.06 -27.09 -36.05
N ASP A 222 1.38 -28.23 -36.05
CA ASP A 222 1.83 -29.42 -36.77
C ASP A 222 2.16 -29.00 -38.20
N VAL A 223 3.44 -29.09 -38.53
CA VAL A 223 3.86 -29.01 -39.93
C VAL A 223 3.42 -30.31 -40.57
N ASP A 224 2.21 -30.30 -41.14
CA ASP A 224 1.75 -31.35 -42.03
C ASP A 224 2.81 -31.61 -43.09
N GLN A 225 3.44 -32.76 -42.97
CA GLN A 225 4.26 -33.33 -44.02
C GLN A 225 3.34 -33.66 -45.18
N ALA A 226 3.22 -32.76 -46.15
CA ALA A 226 2.69 -33.08 -47.45
C ALA A 226 3.79 -33.83 -48.23
N SER A 227 3.56 -35.09 -48.45
CA SER A 227 4.27 -36.00 -49.35
C SER A 227 4.07 -35.61 -50.78
#